data_c960cf536e025964756a1eb0d32a8997
#
_entry.id   c960cf536e025964756a1eb0d32a8997
#
_cell.length_a   1.000
_cell.length_b   1.000
_cell.length_c   1.000
_cell.angle_alpha   90.00
_cell.angle_beta   90.00
_cell.angle_gamma   90.00
#
_symmetry.space_group_name_H-M   'P 1'
#
loop_
_entity.id
_entity.type
_entity.pdbx_description
1 polymer ?
#
loop_
_entity_poly.entity_id
_entity_poly.type
_entity_poly.pdbx_seq_one_letter_code
_entity_poly.pdbx_strand_id
1 'polypeptide(L)'
;LQDFVDRFKAKASKAAQAQSRMKLLEKLPELEALAMMATLDFEFNYRECPGKLLVDVRNVSFGYDQNLLMKDLSFPVLRNDKIAIIGKNGKGKSTLLNLIARELTPSSGEITSNVNLLMGHFGQTNINRLSMENTIEEEIQSADPGLGRERVRSICVVMM
;
A
#
# COMPACT_ATOMS: atom_id res chain seq x y z
N LEU A 1 1.85 0.11 38.73
CA LEU A 1 2.57 0.96 39.71
C LEU A 1 1.59 1.98 40.32
N GLN A 2 0.81 2.67 39.51
CA GLN A 2 -0.18 3.64 39.96
C GLN A 2 -1.16 3.02 40.98
N ASP A 3 -1.76 1.87 40.61
CA ASP A 3 -2.70 1.14 41.47
C ASP A 3 -2.14 0.75 42.84
N PHE A 4 -0.84 0.47 42.90
CA PHE A 4 -0.16 0.18 44.18
C PHE A 4 -0.02 1.43 45.05
N VAL A 5 0.33 2.58 44.45
CA VAL A 5 0.45 3.86 45.15
C VAL A 5 -0.91 4.28 45.72
N ASP A 6 -1.98 4.20 44.93
CA ASP A 6 -3.31 4.58 45.32
C ASP A 6 -3.88 3.70 46.42
N ARG A 7 -3.57 2.39 46.39
CA ARG A 7 -4.04 1.42 47.38
C ARG A 7 -3.32 1.51 48.74
N PHE A 8 -2.06 1.99 48.77
CA PHE A 8 -1.22 1.97 49.97
C PHE A 8 -0.79 3.35 50.49
N LYS A 9 -1.21 4.43 49.84
CA LYS A 9 -0.92 5.83 50.21
C LYS A 9 -1.33 6.19 51.66
N ALA A 10 -2.36 5.56 52.19
CA ALA A 10 -2.91 5.84 53.52
C ALA A 10 -2.41 4.88 54.61
N LYS A 11 -1.58 3.88 54.35
CA LYS A 11 -1.09 2.93 55.35
C LYS A 11 0.31 3.33 55.83
N ALA A 12 0.44 3.76 57.07
CA ALA A 12 1.70 4.23 57.68
C ALA A 12 2.86 3.22 57.54
N SER A 13 2.60 1.93 57.68
CA SER A 13 3.62 0.86 57.57
C SER A 13 4.18 0.67 56.15
N LYS A 14 3.56 1.22 55.11
CA LYS A 14 4.00 1.11 53.72
C LYS A 14 4.25 2.46 53.03
N ALA A 15 4.14 3.55 53.77
CA ALA A 15 4.31 4.91 53.27
C ALA A 15 5.67 5.12 52.58
N ALA A 16 6.75 4.61 53.17
CA ALA A 16 8.10 4.71 52.59
C ALA A 16 8.22 3.97 51.24
N GLN A 17 7.56 2.81 51.13
CA GLN A 17 7.54 2.05 49.86
C GLN A 17 6.67 2.73 48.77
N ALA A 18 5.55 3.35 49.18
CA ALA A 18 4.70 4.11 48.28
C ALA A 18 5.41 5.37 47.78
N GLN A 19 6.14 6.09 48.65
CA GLN A 19 6.95 7.27 48.29
C GLN A 19 8.12 6.88 47.32
N SER A 20 8.79 5.76 47.57
CA SER A 20 9.86 5.30 46.70
C SER A 20 9.33 4.99 45.27
N ARG A 21 8.16 4.35 45.19
CA ARG A 21 7.53 4.05 43.88
C ARG A 21 6.96 5.29 43.20
N MET A 22 6.49 6.28 43.95
CA MET A 22 6.06 7.57 43.40
C MET A 22 7.24 8.31 42.78
N LYS A 23 8.39 8.37 43.46
CA LYS A 23 9.65 8.91 42.86
C LYS A 23 10.14 8.17 41.66
N LEU A 24 9.85 6.89 41.56
CA LEU A 24 10.18 6.06 40.36
C LEU A 24 9.23 6.38 39.20
N LEU A 25 7.95 6.62 39.46
CA LEU A 25 6.97 7.08 38.47
C LEU A 25 7.32 8.48 37.94
N GLU A 26 7.73 9.40 38.82
CA GLU A 26 8.15 10.77 38.46
C GLU A 26 9.43 10.79 37.58
N LYS A 27 10.27 9.74 37.72
CA LYS A 27 11.51 9.58 36.92
C LYS A 27 11.31 8.84 35.60
N LEU A 28 10.14 8.21 35.40
CA LEU A 28 9.84 7.63 34.09
C LEU A 28 9.65 8.79 33.13
N PRO A 29 10.33 8.80 31.95
CA PRO A 29 10.01 9.78 30.91
C PRO A 29 8.50 9.68 30.64
N GLU A 30 7.82 10.83 30.62
CA GLU A 30 6.46 10.86 30.09
C GLU A 30 6.49 10.13 28.74
N LEU A 31 5.78 9.01 28.68
CA LEU A 31 5.51 8.38 27.38
C LEU A 31 4.73 9.45 26.62
N GLU A 32 5.40 10.15 25.72
CA GLU A 32 4.72 10.99 24.75
C GLU A 32 3.57 10.15 24.20
N ALA A 33 2.35 10.63 24.41
CA ALA A 33 1.19 9.99 23.82
C ALA A 33 1.54 9.79 22.35
N LEU A 34 1.60 8.52 21.92
CA LEU A 34 1.87 8.18 20.52
C LEU A 34 1.02 9.14 19.70
N ALA A 35 1.69 10.08 19.03
CA ALA A 35 1.00 11.05 18.18
C ALA A 35 0.06 10.21 17.33
N MET A 36 -1.24 10.46 17.43
CA MET A 36 -2.22 9.78 16.59
C MET A 36 -1.66 9.89 15.18
N MET A 37 -1.23 8.77 14.61
CA MET A 37 -0.82 8.78 13.21
C MET A 37 -2.00 9.37 12.46
N ALA A 38 -1.77 10.54 11.87
CA ALA A 38 -2.78 11.18 11.04
C ALA A 38 -3.20 10.12 10.02
N THR A 39 -4.43 9.68 10.12
CA THR A 39 -5.01 8.76 9.14
C THR A 39 -4.86 9.43 7.78
N LEU A 40 -4.11 8.80 6.89
CA LEU A 40 -4.04 9.23 5.51
C LEU A 40 -5.47 9.21 4.95
N ASP A 41 -6.05 10.39 4.84
CA ASP A 41 -7.36 10.56 4.23
C ASP A 41 -7.14 11.00 2.77
N PHE A 42 -7.17 10.03 1.86
CA PHE A 42 -7.11 10.29 0.43
C PHE A 42 -8.15 9.47 -0.31
N GLU A 43 -8.77 10.08 -1.28
CA GLU A 43 -9.68 9.43 -2.21
C GLU A 43 -8.97 9.20 -3.54
N PHE A 44 -9.09 7.99 -4.08
CA PHE A 44 -8.68 7.73 -5.45
C PHE A 44 -9.69 8.37 -6.41
N ASN A 45 -9.22 9.09 -7.43
CA ASN A 45 -10.03 9.52 -8.55
C ASN A 45 -10.54 8.30 -9.32
N TYR A 46 -11.65 7.78 -8.85
CA TYR A 46 -12.26 6.57 -9.36
C TYR A 46 -13.27 6.93 -10.45
N ARG A 47 -13.22 6.23 -11.55
CA ARG A 47 -14.20 6.32 -12.64
C ARG A 47 -14.90 4.98 -12.77
N GLU A 48 -16.24 5.00 -12.78
CA GLU A 48 -16.99 3.78 -13.03
C GLU A 48 -16.69 3.23 -14.42
N CYS A 49 -16.21 1.98 -14.46
CA CYS A 49 -16.06 1.26 -15.71
C CYS A 49 -17.38 0.56 -16.04
N PRO A 50 -18.03 0.89 -17.16
CA PRO A 50 -19.24 0.19 -17.59
C PRO A 50 -18.89 -1.26 -17.98
N GLY A 51 -19.81 -2.18 -17.63
CA GLY A 51 -19.62 -3.60 -17.92
C GLY A 51 -19.21 -4.41 -16.70
N LYS A 52 -19.44 -5.71 -16.77
CA LYS A 52 -19.15 -6.68 -15.70
C LYS A 52 -17.71 -7.21 -15.81
N LEU A 53 -17.24 -7.45 -17.04
CA LEU A 53 -15.91 -7.96 -17.34
C LEU A 53 -14.92 -6.79 -17.45
N LEU A 54 -13.90 -6.79 -16.63
CA LEU A 54 -12.87 -5.74 -16.62
C LEU A 54 -11.63 -6.19 -17.38
N VAL A 55 -11.14 -7.40 -17.11
CA VAL A 55 -9.97 -8.00 -17.79
C VAL A 55 -10.30 -9.45 -18.08
N ASP A 56 -9.89 -9.90 -19.26
CA ASP A 56 -10.01 -11.29 -19.67
C ASP A 56 -8.63 -11.82 -20.08
N VAL A 57 -8.16 -12.81 -19.35
CA VAL A 57 -6.88 -13.50 -19.58
C VAL A 57 -7.18 -14.82 -20.26
N ARG A 58 -6.64 -15.04 -21.48
CA ARG A 58 -6.92 -16.23 -22.29
C ARG A 58 -5.65 -16.93 -22.71
N ASN A 59 -5.50 -18.18 -22.27
CA ASN A 59 -4.42 -19.09 -22.63
C ASN A 59 -3.03 -18.44 -22.55
N VAL A 60 -2.83 -17.57 -21.58
CA VAL A 60 -1.60 -16.82 -21.41
C VAL A 60 -0.49 -17.73 -20.91
N SER A 61 0.61 -17.74 -21.65
CA SER A 61 1.87 -18.35 -21.22
C SER A 61 2.96 -17.29 -21.23
N PHE A 62 3.86 -17.37 -20.26
CA PHE A 62 5.00 -16.46 -20.16
C PHE A 62 6.17 -17.11 -19.43
N GLY A 63 7.36 -16.76 -19.87
CA GLY A 63 8.62 -17.13 -19.22
C GLY A 63 9.71 -16.15 -19.60
N TYR A 64 10.80 -16.15 -18.83
CA TYR A 64 12.02 -15.45 -19.17
C TYR A 64 12.96 -16.45 -19.84
N ASP A 65 13.47 -16.10 -21.01
CA ASP A 65 14.31 -16.95 -21.83
C ASP A 65 13.66 -18.32 -22.11
N GLN A 66 14.30 -19.41 -21.66
CA GLN A 66 13.77 -20.77 -21.81
C GLN A 66 12.98 -21.26 -20.58
N ASN A 67 12.88 -20.44 -19.51
CA ASN A 67 12.21 -20.81 -18.28
C ASN A 67 10.75 -20.37 -18.28
N LEU A 68 9.84 -21.30 -18.54
CA LEU A 68 8.40 -21.06 -18.49
C LEU A 68 7.96 -20.88 -17.05
N LEU A 69 7.38 -19.71 -16.73
CA LEU A 69 6.86 -19.38 -15.39
C LEU A 69 5.38 -19.72 -15.23
N MET A 70 4.61 -19.54 -16.31
CA MET A 70 3.18 -19.86 -16.35
C MET A 70 2.80 -20.38 -17.72
N LYS A 71 1.84 -21.28 -17.74
CA LYS A 71 1.38 -21.95 -18.98
C LYS A 71 -0.15 -22.00 -19.01
N ASP A 72 -0.72 -21.64 -20.14
CA ASP A 72 -2.15 -21.75 -20.50
C ASP A 72 -3.09 -21.17 -19.41
N LEU A 73 -2.70 -20.05 -18.80
CA LEU A 73 -3.47 -19.41 -17.75
C LEU A 73 -4.67 -18.67 -18.35
N SER A 74 -5.87 -18.98 -17.85
CA SER A 74 -7.11 -18.35 -18.31
C SER A 74 -8.01 -18.04 -17.12
N PHE A 75 -8.42 -16.77 -16.97
CA PHE A 75 -9.40 -16.33 -15.97
C PHE A 75 -9.92 -14.94 -16.32
N PRO A 76 -11.18 -14.65 -16.00
CA PRO A 76 -11.72 -13.30 -16.05
C PRO A 76 -11.48 -12.55 -14.75
N VAL A 77 -11.39 -11.23 -14.84
CA VAL A 77 -11.50 -10.30 -13.71
C VAL A 77 -12.80 -9.52 -13.86
N LEU A 78 -13.69 -9.69 -12.92
CA LEU A 78 -15.00 -9.06 -12.94
C LEU A 78 -15.03 -7.81 -12.05
N ARG A 79 -16.04 -6.97 -12.24
CA ARG A 79 -16.28 -5.83 -11.37
C ARG A 79 -16.49 -6.31 -9.93
N ASN A 80 -15.86 -5.61 -8.99
CA ASN A 80 -15.88 -5.89 -7.54
C ASN A 80 -15.13 -7.16 -7.11
N ASP A 81 -14.45 -7.87 -8.02
CA ASP A 81 -13.60 -8.98 -7.62
C ASP A 81 -12.44 -8.47 -6.75
N LYS A 82 -12.12 -9.28 -5.73
CA LYS A 82 -10.94 -9.13 -4.89
C LYS A 82 -10.10 -10.40 -5.03
N ILE A 83 -9.07 -10.33 -5.85
CA ILE A 83 -8.26 -11.50 -6.23
C ILE A 83 -6.94 -11.47 -5.46
N ALA A 84 -6.63 -12.56 -4.76
CA ALA A 84 -5.33 -12.76 -4.12
C ALA A 84 -4.51 -13.79 -4.89
N ILE A 85 -3.26 -13.43 -5.25
CA ILE A 85 -2.31 -14.33 -5.93
C ILE A 85 -1.34 -14.88 -4.89
N ILE A 86 -1.45 -16.17 -4.59
CA ILE A 86 -0.68 -16.85 -3.55
C ILE A 86 0.30 -17.83 -4.20
N GLY A 87 1.50 -17.91 -3.65
CA GLY A 87 2.52 -18.86 -4.13
C GLY A 87 3.90 -18.55 -3.56
N LYS A 88 4.85 -19.48 -3.72
CA LYS A 88 6.25 -19.32 -3.29
C LYS A 88 6.92 -18.16 -4.04
N ASN A 89 7.98 -17.59 -3.43
CA ASN A 89 8.76 -16.54 -4.09
C ASN A 89 9.41 -17.07 -5.38
N GLY A 90 9.55 -16.20 -6.38
CA GLY A 90 10.09 -16.56 -7.70
C GLY A 90 9.12 -17.32 -8.63
N LYS A 91 7.88 -17.57 -8.23
CA LYS A 91 6.88 -18.30 -9.05
C LYS A 91 6.04 -17.43 -9.99
N GLY A 92 6.47 -16.20 -10.27
CA GLY A 92 5.84 -15.38 -11.30
C GLY A 92 4.64 -14.54 -10.84
N LYS A 93 4.40 -14.38 -9.52
CA LYS A 93 3.27 -13.55 -9.02
C LYS A 93 3.33 -12.10 -9.53
N SER A 94 4.46 -11.43 -9.34
CA SER A 94 4.68 -10.07 -9.84
C SER A 94 4.70 -10.01 -11.36
N THR A 95 5.22 -11.05 -12.02
CA THR A 95 5.21 -11.17 -13.49
C THR A 95 3.78 -11.21 -14.02
N LEU A 96 2.87 -11.94 -13.36
CA LEU A 96 1.47 -11.97 -13.75
C LEU A 96 0.81 -10.61 -13.60
N LEU A 97 1.09 -9.89 -12.51
CA LEU A 97 0.58 -8.52 -12.32
C LEU A 97 1.10 -7.57 -13.40
N ASN A 98 2.39 -7.67 -13.76
CA ASN A 98 2.98 -6.86 -14.83
C ASN A 98 2.40 -7.20 -16.22
N LEU A 99 2.05 -8.47 -16.48
CA LEU A 99 1.35 -8.86 -17.70
C LEU A 99 -0.07 -8.26 -17.75
N ILE A 100 -0.81 -8.32 -16.64
CA ILE A 100 -2.14 -7.71 -16.54
C ILE A 100 -2.05 -6.19 -16.70
N ALA A 101 -1.04 -5.55 -16.10
CA ALA A 101 -0.76 -4.13 -16.23
C ALA A 101 -0.23 -3.71 -17.62
N ARG A 102 0.00 -4.68 -18.51
CA ARG A 102 0.57 -4.48 -19.86
C ARG A 102 2.00 -3.93 -19.88
N GLU A 103 2.74 -4.14 -18.80
CA GLU A 103 4.16 -3.82 -18.73
C GLU A 103 5.03 -4.92 -19.37
N LEU A 104 4.47 -6.13 -19.46
CA LEU A 104 5.05 -7.27 -20.15
C LEU A 104 4.06 -7.78 -21.18
N THR A 105 4.60 -8.32 -22.28
CA THR A 105 3.81 -8.97 -23.32
C THR A 105 3.87 -10.48 -23.11
N PRO A 106 2.75 -11.22 -23.13
CA PRO A 106 2.74 -12.65 -22.98
C PRO A 106 3.45 -13.33 -24.18
N SER A 107 4.09 -14.48 -23.95
CA SER A 107 4.73 -15.28 -25.01
C SER A 107 3.69 -15.94 -25.89
N SER A 108 2.52 -16.30 -25.35
CA SER A 108 1.35 -16.79 -26.08
C SER A 108 0.06 -16.44 -25.32
N GLY A 109 -1.07 -16.53 -26.01
CA GLY A 109 -2.37 -16.11 -25.49
C GLY A 109 -2.55 -14.60 -25.57
N GLU A 110 -3.60 -14.11 -24.97
CA GLU A 110 -3.92 -12.67 -24.97
C GLU A 110 -4.53 -12.20 -23.64
N ILE A 111 -4.34 -10.92 -23.37
CA ILE A 111 -4.99 -10.22 -22.23
C ILE A 111 -5.77 -9.05 -22.81
N THR A 112 -7.08 -9.11 -22.70
CA THR A 112 -7.98 -8.05 -23.13
C THR A 112 -8.55 -7.30 -21.94
N SER A 113 -8.67 -5.98 -22.04
CA SER A 113 -9.23 -5.13 -21.01
C SER A 113 -10.41 -4.34 -21.57
N ASN A 114 -11.37 -4.03 -20.72
CA ASN A 114 -12.44 -3.13 -21.10
C ASN A 114 -11.86 -1.78 -21.55
N VAL A 115 -12.40 -1.22 -22.63
CA VAL A 115 -11.91 0.03 -23.24
C VAL A 115 -12.01 1.24 -22.31
N ASN A 116 -12.92 1.20 -21.33
CA ASN A 116 -13.10 2.25 -20.35
C ASN A 116 -12.36 1.97 -19.02
N LEU A 117 -11.59 0.87 -18.94
CA LEU A 117 -10.87 0.52 -17.72
C LEU A 117 -9.66 1.45 -17.55
N LEU A 118 -9.62 2.18 -16.45
CA LEU A 118 -8.43 2.83 -15.95
C LEU A 118 -7.77 1.90 -14.93
N MET A 119 -6.55 1.47 -15.22
CA MET A 119 -5.83 0.53 -14.38
C MET A 119 -4.70 1.25 -13.63
N GLY A 120 -4.76 1.22 -12.29
CA GLY A 120 -3.63 1.60 -11.44
C GLY A 120 -2.80 0.35 -11.11
N HIS A 121 -1.49 0.42 -11.27
CA HIS A 121 -0.58 -0.63 -10.86
C HIS A 121 0.43 -0.10 -9.83
N PHE A 122 0.43 -0.71 -8.64
CA PHE A 122 1.37 -0.43 -7.58
C PHE A 122 2.31 -1.63 -7.42
N GLY A 123 3.52 -1.50 -7.94
CA GLY A 123 4.56 -2.54 -7.89
C GLY A 123 5.66 -2.23 -6.87
N GLN A 124 6.49 -3.22 -6.57
CA GLN A 124 7.62 -3.08 -5.62
C GLN A 124 8.73 -2.14 -6.13
N THR A 125 8.89 -1.99 -7.43
CA THR A 125 9.92 -1.17 -8.06
C THR A 125 9.31 -0.31 -9.16
N ASN A 126 8.82 0.86 -8.75
CA ASN A 126 8.31 1.85 -9.72
C ASN A 126 9.37 2.87 -10.14
N ILE A 127 10.63 2.69 -9.71
CA ILE A 127 11.74 3.64 -9.96
C ILE A 127 11.92 3.91 -11.46
N ASN A 128 11.75 2.88 -12.31
CA ASN A 128 11.90 3.03 -13.75
C ASN A 128 10.77 3.83 -14.43
N ARG A 129 9.71 4.17 -13.69
CA ARG A 129 8.59 4.98 -14.18
C ARG A 129 8.72 6.45 -13.84
N LEU A 130 9.62 6.77 -12.89
CA LEU A 130 9.88 8.14 -12.47
C LEU A 130 10.93 8.76 -13.36
N SER A 131 10.74 10.01 -13.74
CA SER A 131 11.77 10.79 -14.41
C SER A 131 12.81 11.26 -13.39
N MET A 132 14.06 10.91 -13.60
CA MET A 132 15.16 11.34 -12.73
C MET A 132 15.42 12.86 -12.80
N GLU A 133 14.87 13.54 -13.79
CA GLU A 133 15.01 14.98 -14.01
C GLU A 133 13.89 15.78 -13.35
N ASN A 134 12.76 15.13 -13.02
CA ASN A 134 11.62 15.79 -12.42
C ASN A 134 11.76 15.90 -10.90
N THR A 135 11.26 17.00 -10.36
CA THR A 135 10.98 17.13 -8.93
C THR A 135 9.76 16.29 -8.55
N ILE A 136 9.56 16.02 -7.27
CA ILE A 136 8.40 15.28 -6.77
C ILE A 136 7.09 15.99 -7.16
N GLU A 137 7.05 17.34 -7.09
CA GLU A 137 5.89 18.13 -7.51
C GLU A 137 5.58 17.93 -9.00
N GLU A 138 6.61 17.97 -9.86
CA GLU A 138 6.46 17.77 -11.31
C GLU A 138 6.03 16.36 -11.66
N GLU A 139 6.52 15.35 -10.96
CA GLU A 139 6.14 13.97 -11.18
C GLU A 139 4.67 13.72 -10.84
N ILE A 140 4.20 14.25 -9.71
CA ILE A 140 2.78 14.17 -9.32
C ILE A 140 1.91 14.95 -10.31
N GLN A 141 2.36 16.14 -10.74
CA GLN A 141 1.66 16.97 -11.71
C GLN A 141 1.57 16.30 -13.08
N SER A 142 2.60 15.54 -13.49
CA SER A 142 2.60 14.80 -14.75
C SER A 142 1.63 13.64 -14.75
N ALA A 143 1.46 12.99 -13.58
CA ALA A 143 0.52 11.88 -13.41
C ALA A 143 -0.95 12.34 -13.50
N ASP A 144 -1.26 13.55 -13.01
CA ASP A 144 -2.58 14.16 -13.15
C ASP A 144 -2.45 15.67 -13.39
N PRO A 145 -2.42 16.10 -14.66
CA PRO A 145 -2.30 17.52 -15.03
C PRO A 145 -3.46 18.41 -14.53
N GLY A 146 -4.57 17.82 -14.14
CA GLY A 146 -5.74 18.52 -13.59
C GLY A 146 -5.58 18.92 -12.12
N LEU A 147 -4.59 18.41 -11.41
CA LEU A 147 -4.36 18.75 -10.01
C LEU A 147 -3.81 20.19 -9.87
N GLY A 148 -4.47 20.98 -9.02
CA GLY A 148 -3.94 22.28 -8.61
C GLY A 148 -2.68 22.14 -7.76
N ARG A 149 -1.77 23.10 -7.83
CA ARG A 149 -0.48 23.11 -7.10
C ARG A 149 -0.62 22.86 -5.59
N GLU A 150 -1.64 23.43 -4.97
CA GLU A 150 -1.90 23.25 -3.53
C GLU A 150 -2.20 21.78 -3.21
N ARG A 151 -2.95 21.10 -4.07
CA ARG A 151 -3.28 19.68 -3.90
C ARG A 151 -2.04 18.81 -4.10
N VAL A 152 -1.20 19.12 -5.07
CA VAL A 152 0.08 18.44 -5.29
C VAL A 152 0.96 18.51 -4.04
N ARG A 153 1.13 19.71 -3.47
CA ARG A 153 1.90 19.91 -2.23
C ARG A 153 1.31 19.19 -1.03
N SER A 154 -0.02 19.19 -0.91
CA SER A 154 -0.70 18.45 0.14
C SER A 154 -0.41 16.95 0.05
N ILE A 155 -0.39 16.37 -1.16
CA ILE A 155 -0.02 14.97 -1.38
C ILE A 155 1.43 14.73 -0.96
N CYS A 156 2.37 15.61 -1.33
CA CYS A 156 3.78 15.49 -0.92
C CYS A 156 3.93 15.44 0.60
N VAL A 157 3.24 16.34 1.32
CA VAL A 157 3.31 16.41 2.79
C VAL A 157 2.74 15.15 3.47
N VAL A 158 1.67 14.61 2.91
CA VAL A 158 1.02 13.41 3.45
C VAL A 158 1.86 12.14 3.24
N MET A 159 2.71 12.12 2.20
CA MET A 159 3.54 10.95 1.85
C MET A 159 4.95 10.98 2.48
N MET A 160 5.32 12.07 3.16
CA MET A 160 6.58 12.20 3.92
C MET A 160 6.38 11.95 5.41
#